data_05ab1e7a127a18a06285e8541a8707b9
#
_entry.id   05ab1e7a127a18a06285e8541a8707b9
#
_cell.length_a   1.000
_cell.length_b   1.000
_cell.length_c   1.000
_cell.angle_alpha   90.00
_cell.angle_beta   90.00
_cell.angle_gamma   90.00
#
_symmetry.space_group_name_H-M   'P 1'
#
loop_
_entity.id
_entity.type
_entity.pdbx_description
1 polymer ?
#
loop_
_entity_poly.entity_id
_entity_poly.type
_entity_poly.pdbx_seq_one_letter_code
_entity_poly.pdbx_strand_id
1 'polypeptide(L)'
;NADRAAAGAVNAYLRSESTGLRASALTTLARAFEITGRGRDMIPALRLAQSLQPRDDTAAMPDDAIGKYGFRISETQVESDSASPRICATFTEELVRAGTDYTPFVKLPEAGLTVELSDNQICVGGLSHGSRYALTFREGLPAASGEVLAKDVTITQYVRDRAPAVSFPGRAYVLPKVGSTGIPVETVNADKLDLKLLRLSDRNLIRTMQEDYFARPLDYWSAETLQTQITEEVWKGTGDVASQVNRDMTTLLPLGDVMKDLGTGIYALQAAVPGLDQYDSPAATQWFVISDLGLTAMEGTDGLHVFVRALSDASAVEGVTATLVNRANEVIGTAMTDAQGYAHFDPGLTAGTGGASPALVTVEKGDDMAFVSLLEPEFDLSDRGVTGREAAPPIDVFLSTERGAYRAGEIVNATILARDSTTEALDGLPMTARLIRPDGVEYSRVLLDPAGAGGFTAALPLAGNARAAPGG
;
A
#
# COMPACT_ATOMS: atom_id res chain seq x y z
N ASN A 1 -28.19 9.12 -35.43
CA ASN A 1 -28.82 10.36 -35.92
C ASN A 1 -28.50 11.59 -35.10
N ALA A 2 -28.22 11.45 -33.80
CA ALA A 2 -27.90 12.59 -32.93
C ALA A 2 -26.57 13.28 -33.28
N ASP A 3 -25.53 12.50 -33.66
CA ASP A 3 -24.24 13.09 -34.10
C ASP A 3 -24.39 13.90 -35.41
N ARG A 4 -25.24 13.45 -36.33
CA ARG A 4 -25.56 14.21 -37.53
C ARG A 4 -26.32 15.50 -37.19
N ALA A 5 -27.23 15.46 -36.21
CA ALA A 5 -27.92 16.62 -35.70
C ALA A 5 -26.96 17.64 -35.06
N ALA A 6 -26.01 17.18 -34.26
CA ALA A 6 -24.97 17.99 -33.67
C ALA A 6 -24.11 18.66 -34.75
N ALA A 7 -23.61 17.92 -35.74
CA ALA A 7 -22.82 18.45 -36.84
C ALA A 7 -23.63 19.46 -37.68
N GLY A 8 -24.91 19.15 -37.95
CA GLY A 8 -25.82 20.07 -38.65
C GLY A 8 -26.07 21.34 -37.87
N ALA A 9 -26.25 21.26 -36.55
CA ALA A 9 -26.45 22.41 -35.68
C ALA A 9 -25.21 23.35 -35.63
N VAL A 10 -24.00 22.76 -35.54
CA VAL A 10 -22.73 23.51 -35.60
C VAL A 10 -22.62 24.25 -36.95
N ASN A 11 -22.89 23.58 -38.09
CA ASN A 11 -22.87 24.18 -39.39
C ASN A 11 -23.91 25.31 -39.53
N ALA A 12 -25.12 25.12 -38.99
CA ALA A 12 -26.17 26.14 -38.99
C ALA A 12 -25.76 27.37 -38.16
N TYR A 13 -25.15 27.14 -36.98
CA TYR A 13 -24.63 28.22 -36.14
C TYR A 13 -23.56 29.04 -36.85
N LEU A 14 -22.57 28.39 -37.47
CA LEU A 14 -21.43 29.04 -38.12
C LEU A 14 -21.84 29.84 -39.38
N ARG A 15 -22.86 29.37 -40.10
CA ARG A 15 -23.32 29.97 -41.36
C ARG A 15 -24.45 31.00 -41.20
N SER A 16 -25.10 31.03 -40.03
CA SER A 16 -26.19 31.96 -39.79
C SER A 16 -25.71 33.35 -39.42
N GLU A 17 -26.29 34.38 -40.01
CA GLU A 17 -26.09 35.80 -39.65
C GLU A 17 -27.11 36.26 -38.59
N SER A 18 -28.25 35.60 -38.48
CA SER A 18 -29.31 35.91 -37.53
C SER A 18 -29.04 35.36 -36.13
N THR A 19 -29.13 36.22 -35.10
CA THR A 19 -29.00 35.82 -33.69
C THR A 19 -30.03 34.76 -33.28
N GLY A 20 -31.27 34.89 -33.80
CA GLY A 20 -32.33 33.93 -33.54
C GLY A 20 -32.08 32.55 -34.13
N LEU A 21 -31.55 32.47 -35.36
CA LEU A 21 -31.18 31.21 -35.97
C LEU A 21 -29.97 30.58 -35.26
N ARG A 22 -28.98 31.38 -34.81
CA ARG A 22 -27.87 30.91 -34.00
C ARG A 22 -28.34 30.33 -32.66
N ALA A 23 -29.24 31.04 -31.97
CA ALA A 23 -29.80 30.55 -30.70
C ALA A 23 -30.58 29.22 -30.91
N SER A 24 -31.37 29.13 -31.98
CA SER A 24 -32.07 27.85 -32.30
C SER A 24 -31.15 26.72 -32.67
N ALA A 25 -30.06 27.00 -33.39
CA ALA A 25 -29.02 25.99 -33.68
C ALA A 25 -28.32 25.50 -32.42
N LEU A 26 -27.97 26.39 -31.48
CA LEU A 26 -27.38 26.00 -30.19
C LEU A 26 -28.33 25.21 -29.32
N THR A 27 -29.62 25.52 -29.29
CA THR A 27 -30.62 24.71 -28.59
C THR A 27 -30.74 23.30 -29.21
N THR A 28 -30.66 23.18 -30.53
CA THR A 28 -30.64 21.90 -31.23
C THR A 28 -29.35 21.09 -30.90
N LEU A 29 -28.21 21.77 -30.86
CA LEU A 29 -26.93 21.21 -30.48
C LEU A 29 -26.98 20.67 -29.06
N ALA A 30 -27.52 21.42 -28.10
CA ALA A 30 -27.68 21.01 -26.72
C ALA A 30 -28.52 19.71 -26.61
N ARG A 31 -29.66 19.64 -27.31
CA ARG A 31 -30.48 18.40 -27.34
C ARG A 31 -29.74 17.21 -27.94
N ALA A 32 -28.93 17.44 -28.97
CA ALA A 32 -28.10 16.40 -29.57
C ALA A 32 -27.04 15.89 -28.59
N PHE A 33 -26.41 16.79 -27.81
CA PHE A 33 -25.46 16.43 -26.75
C PHE A 33 -26.13 15.58 -25.65
N GLU A 34 -27.35 15.90 -25.25
CA GLU A 34 -28.09 15.10 -24.27
C GLU A 34 -28.30 13.65 -24.76
N ILE A 35 -28.75 13.48 -26.00
CA ILE A 35 -29.00 12.17 -26.59
C ILE A 35 -27.71 11.35 -26.77
N THR A 36 -26.57 12.01 -27.00
CA THR A 36 -25.26 11.35 -27.17
C THR A 36 -24.51 11.15 -25.87
N GLY A 37 -25.14 11.40 -24.70
CA GLY A 37 -24.51 11.22 -23.38
C GLY A 37 -23.55 12.36 -23.00
N ARG A 38 -23.51 13.44 -23.77
CA ARG A 38 -22.68 14.63 -23.54
C ARG A 38 -23.46 15.75 -22.84
N GLY A 39 -24.25 15.39 -21.83
CA GLY A 39 -25.18 16.31 -21.18
C GLY A 39 -24.50 17.57 -20.60
N ARG A 40 -23.26 17.46 -20.17
CA ARG A 40 -22.48 18.61 -19.68
C ARG A 40 -22.25 19.67 -20.77
N ASP A 41 -21.96 19.26 -22.00
CA ASP A 41 -21.72 20.15 -23.14
C ASP A 41 -22.97 20.95 -23.54
N MET A 42 -24.16 20.55 -23.03
CA MET A 42 -25.39 21.34 -23.19
C MET A 42 -25.30 22.71 -22.51
N ILE A 43 -24.66 22.79 -21.33
CA ILE A 43 -24.67 23.99 -20.48
C ILE A 43 -24.09 25.20 -21.21
N PRO A 44 -22.86 25.18 -21.74
CA PRO A 44 -22.32 26.32 -22.47
C PRO A 44 -23.13 26.65 -23.75
N ALA A 45 -23.64 25.62 -24.44
CA ALA A 45 -24.46 25.82 -25.63
C ALA A 45 -25.78 26.56 -25.30
N LEU A 46 -26.47 26.14 -24.21
CA LEU A 46 -27.71 26.77 -23.75
C LEU A 46 -27.49 28.19 -23.19
N ARG A 47 -26.42 28.38 -22.40
CA ARG A 47 -26.04 29.74 -21.92
C ARG A 47 -25.79 30.69 -23.06
N LEU A 48 -25.05 30.25 -24.08
CA LEU A 48 -24.80 31.06 -25.28
C LEU A 48 -26.06 31.31 -26.07
N ALA A 49 -26.95 30.29 -26.21
CA ALA A 49 -28.24 30.46 -26.89
C ALA A 49 -29.08 31.56 -26.21
N GLN A 50 -29.17 31.50 -24.88
CA GLN A 50 -29.95 32.49 -24.10
C GLN A 50 -29.33 33.88 -24.11
N SER A 51 -27.99 34.00 -24.16
CA SER A 51 -27.30 35.32 -24.29
C SER A 51 -27.50 35.94 -25.65
N LEU A 52 -27.59 35.14 -26.72
CA LEU A 52 -27.81 35.64 -28.09
C LEU A 52 -29.26 36.09 -28.31
N GLN A 53 -30.21 35.36 -27.79
CA GLN A 53 -31.61 35.66 -27.84
C GLN A 53 -32.37 35.07 -26.65
N PRO A 54 -32.65 35.87 -25.60
CA PRO A 54 -33.49 35.44 -24.49
C PRO A 54 -34.89 35.01 -25.02
N ARG A 55 -35.33 33.81 -24.56
CA ARG A 55 -36.62 33.23 -24.95
C ARG A 55 -37.29 32.59 -23.76
N ASP A 56 -38.55 32.88 -23.52
CA ASP A 56 -39.30 32.34 -22.37
C ASP A 56 -39.47 30.81 -22.44
N ASP A 57 -39.62 30.25 -23.65
CA ASP A 57 -39.78 28.81 -23.88
C ASP A 57 -38.50 27.98 -23.67
N THR A 58 -37.34 28.63 -23.61
CA THR A 58 -36.05 27.99 -23.38
C THR A 58 -35.32 28.54 -22.12
N ALA A 59 -35.93 29.49 -21.44
CA ALA A 59 -35.30 30.18 -20.29
C ALA A 59 -34.88 29.21 -19.14
N ALA A 60 -35.69 28.18 -18.86
CA ALA A 60 -35.41 27.21 -17.84
C ALA A 60 -34.38 26.13 -18.25
N MET A 61 -34.13 25.94 -19.56
CA MET A 61 -33.28 24.85 -20.04
C MET A 61 -31.82 24.86 -19.51
N PRO A 62 -31.16 26.03 -19.38
CA PRO A 62 -29.82 26.10 -18.79
C PRO A 62 -29.81 25.62 -17.33
N ASP A 63 -30.79 26.05 -16.53
CA ASP A 63 -30.90 25.70 -15.12
C ASP A 63 -31.21 24.21 -14.95
N ASP A 64 -32.09 23.64 -15.77
CA ASP A 64 -32.37 22.20 -15.82
C ASP A 64 -31.11 21.39 -16.18
N ALA A 65 -30.36 21.85 -17.19
CA ALA A 65 -29.11 21.20 -17.61
C ALA A 65 -28.04 21.29 -16.51
N ILE A 66 -27.90 22.42 -15.83
CA ILE A 66 -27.00 22.60 -14.69
C ILE A 66 -27.41 21.67 -13.55
N GLY A 67 -28.71 21.59 -13.22
CA GLY A 67 -29.24 20.69 -12.20
C GLY A 67 -28.97 19.20 -12.48
N LYS A 68 -29.00 18.80 -13.75
CA LYS A 68 -28.85 17.42 -14.17
C LYS A 68 -27.39 17.02 -14.45
N TYR A 69 -26.61 17.89 -15.06
CA TYR A 69 -25.27 17.60 -15.58
C TYR A 69 -24.15 18.52 -15.08
N GLY A 70 -24.50 19.58 -14.35
CA GLY A 70 -23.55 20.59 -13.89
C GLY A 70 -22.75 20.16 -12.66
N PHE A 71 -21.94 21.08 -12.17
CA PHE A 71 -21.18 20.92 -10.95
C PHE A 71 -22.10 20.84 -9.75
N ARG A 72 -22.08 19.71 -9.07
CA ARG A 72 -22.95 19.41 -7.92
C ARG A 72 -22.34 18.35 -7.02
N ILE A 73 -22.91 18.18 -5.84
CA ILE A 73 -22.62 17.02 -4.99
C ILE A 73 -23.26 15.78 -5.63
N SER A 74 -22.46 14.77 -5.90
CA SER A 74 -22.88 13.48 -6.46
C SER A 74 -23.16 12.43 -5.40
N GLU A 75 -22.39 12.47 -4.29
CA GLU A 75 -22.46 11.47 -3.23
C GLU A 75 -22.09 12.10 -1.89
N THR A 76 -22.59 11.51 -0.81
CA THR A 76 -22.21 11.87 0.56
C THR A 76 -21.90 10.61 1.35
N GLN A 77 -20.77 10.62 2.06
CA GLN A 77 -20.32 9.50 2.87
C GLN A 77 -20.04 9.94 4.30
N VAL A 78 -20.30 9.05 5.27
CA VAL A 78 -19.96 9.26 6.68
C VAL A 78 -18.98 8.17 7.10
N GLU A 79 -17.77 8.57 7.45
CA GLU A 79 -16.73 7.68 7.98
C GLU A 79 -16.85 7.57 9.50
N SER A 80 -17.84 6.80 9.96
CA SER A 80 -18.14 6.68 11.40
C SER A 80 -17.22 5.72 12.15
N ASP A 81 -16.54 4.79 11.47
CA ASP A 81 -15.71 3.76 12.14
C ASP A 81 -14.30 4.24 12.50
N SER A 82 -13.94 5.45 12.09
CA SER A 82 -12.69 6.09 12.51
C SER A 82 -12.81 6.65 13.94
N ALA A 83 -11.69 6.70 14.67
CA ALA A 83 -11.59 7.43 15.95
C ALA A 83 -11.85 8.94 15.79
N SER A 84 -11.59 9.47 14.58
CA SER A 84 -11.89 10.84 14.17
C SER A 84 -12.86 10.81 12.99
N PRO A 85 -14.17 10.74 13.23
CA PRO A 85 -15.16 10.58 12.18
C PRO A 85 -15.24 11.81 11.29
N ARG A 86 -15.58 11.57 9.99
CA ARG A 86 -15.71 12.63 8.98
C ARG A 86 -16.97 12.45 8.17
N ILE A 87 -17.52 13.57 7.70
CA ILE A 87 -18.57 13.61 6.70
C ILE A 87 -17.97 14.16 5.42
N CYS A 88 -18.03 13.40 4.36
CA CYS A 88 -17.45 13.75 3.07
C CYS A 88 -18.55 13.96 2.03
N ALA A 89 -18.43 15.02 1.23
CA ALA A 89 -19.25 15.30 0.07
C ALA A 89 -18.39 15.19 -1.19
N THR A 90 -18.75 14.29 -2.09
CA THR A 90 -18.08 14.08 -3.38
C THR A 90 -18.78 14.90 -4.45
N PHE A 91 -18.02 15.66 -5.20
CA PHE A 91 -18.51 16.52 -6.29
C PHE A 91 -18.35 15.81 -7.64
N THR A 92 -19.13 16.24 -8.61
CA THR A 92 -19.08 15.71 -9.99
C THR A 92 -17.82 16.10 -10.74
N GLU A 93 -17.01 17.01 -10.21
CA GLU A 93 -15.80 17.54 -10.82
C GLU A 93 -14.71 17.76 -9.80
N GLU A 94 -13.46 17.81 -10.28
CA GLU A 94 -12.31 18.14 -9.44
C GLU A 94 -12.43 19.55 -8.86
N LEU A 95 -11.93 19.72 -7.65
CA LEU A 95 -11.85 20.99 -6.95
C LEU A 95 -10.49 21.67 -7.21
N VAL A 96 -10.43 23.00 -7.09
CA VAL A 96 -9.17 23.75 -7.25
C VAL A 96 -8.25 23.44 -6.07
N ARG A 97 -7.08 22.86 -6.33
CA ARG A 97 -6.14 22.42 -5.27
C ARG A 97 -5.21 23.51 -4.75
N ALA A 98 -4.75 24.40 -5.62
CA ALA A 98 -3.72 25.37 -5.28
C ALA A 98 -4.30 26.71 -4.86
N GLY A 99 -4.05 27.11 -3.60
CA GLY A 99 -4.33 28.48 -3.12
C GLY A 99 -5.79 28.82 -2.85
N THR A 100 -6.73 27.87 -2.97
CA THR A 100 -8.15 28.12 -2.69
C THR A 100 -8.51 27.57 -1.30
N ASP A 101 -8.99 28.47 -0.43
CA ASP A 101 -9.59 28.11 0.85
C ASP A 101 -11.08 27.84 0.66
N TYR A 102 -11.51 26.61 0.91
CA TYR A 102 -12.92 26.21 0.81
C TYR A 102 -13.71 26.41 2.08
N THR A 103 -13.07 26.74 3.21
CA THR A 103 -13.74 26.98 4.49
C THR A 103 -14.88 28.02 4.38
N PRO A 104 -14.74 29.14 3.65
CA PRO A 104 -15.84 30.11 3.47
C PRO A 104 -17.07 29.55 2.74
N PHE A 105 -16.87 28.51 1.92
CA PHE A 105 -17.96 27.88 1.17
C PHE A 105 -18.67 26.75 1.92
N VAL A 106 -18.17 26.37 3.10
CA VAL A 106 -18.80 25.34 3.93
C VAL A 106 -19.30 25.97 5.23
N LYS A 107 -20.62 26.08 5.37
CA LYS A 107 -21.22 26.54 6.62
C LYS A 107 -21.23 25.35 7.60
N LEU A 108 -20.38 25.44 8.60
CA LEU A 108 -20.25 24.48 9.67
C LEU A 108 -21.29 24.78 10.78
N PRO A 109 -21.91 23.75 11.40
CA PRO A 109 -22.91 23.93 12.44
C PRO A 109 -22.34 24.40 13.78
N GLU A 110 -21.06 24.15 14.05
CA GLU A 110 -20.38 24.51 15.29
C GLU A 110 -18.90 24.87 15.05
N ALA A 111 -18.27 25.48 16.04
CA ALA A 111 -16.84 25.80 16.00
C ALA A 111 -15.96 24.57 16.28
N GLY A 112 -14.73 24.58 15.75
CA GLY A 112 -13.76 23.49 15.97
C GLY A 112 -13.79 22.39 14.92
N LEU A 113 -14.74 22.42 14.00
CA LEU A 113 -14.75 21.52 12.85
C LEU A 113 -13.73 21.97 11.80
N THR A 114 -13.12 21.01 11.11
CA THR A 114 -12.11 21.23 10.05
C THR A 114 -12.67 20.88 8.69
N VAL A 115 -12.20 21.59 7.66
CA VAL A 115 -12.54 21.31 6.25
C VAL A 115 -11.28 20.83 5.56
N GLU A 116 -11.34 19.64 5.00
CA GLU A 116 -10.24 18.99 4.28
C GLU A 116 -10.64 18.74 2.83
N LEU A 117 -9.69 18.93 1.92
CA LEU A 117 -9.86 18.72 0.49
C LEU A 117 -9.11 17.46 0.04
N SER A 118 -9.76 16.69 -0.83
CA SER A 118 -9.12 15.59 -1.56
C SER A 118 -9.78 15.47 -2.94
N ASP A 119 -9.01 15.72 -4.00
CA ASP A 119 -9.45 15.59 -5.40
C ASP A 119 -10.77 16.30 -5.71
N ASN A 120 -11.86 15.57 -5.74
CA ASN A 120 -13.22 16.09 -5.97
C ASN A 120 -14.10 15.98 -4.70
N GLN A 121 -13.48 15.89 -3.52
CA GLN A 121 -14.20 15.65 -2.26
C GLN A 121 -13.86 16.72 -1.22
N ILE A 122 -14.86 17.17 -0.49
CA ILE A 122 -14.71 17.99 0.72
C ILE A 122 -15.17 17.16 1.92
N CYS A 123 -14.26 16.97 2.87
CA CYS A 123 -14.54 16.27 4.13
C CYS A 123 -14.56 17.26 5.30
N VAL A 124 -15.51 17.09 6.19
CA VAL A 124 -15.58 17.82 7.46
C VAL A 124 -15.21 16.87 8.58
N GLY A 125 -14.15 17.21 9.30
CA GLY A 125 -13.62 16.48 10.47
C GLY A 125 -13.88 17.22 11.78
N GLY A 126 -13.46 16.59 12.89
CA GLY A 126 -13.68 17.10 14.24
C GLY A 126 -15.08 16.74 14.80
N LEU A 127 -15.80 15.85 14.13
CA LEU A 127 -17.15 15.43 14.49
C LEU A 127 -17.15 14.48 15.69
N SER A 128 -18.29 14.41 16.38
CA SER A 128 -18.52 13.48 17.49
C SER A 128 -19.51 12.39 17.08
N HIS A 129 -19.22 11.15 17.50
CA HIS A 129 -20.16 10.05 17.34
C HIS A 129 -21.47 10.30 18.12
N GLY A 130 -22.54 9.64 17.68
CA GLY A 130 -23.88 9.80 18.28
C GLY A 130 -24.56 11.11 17.94
N SER A 131 -24.00 11.93 17.05
CA SER A 131 -24.46 13.28 16.74
C SER A 131 -24.93 13.42 15.29
N ARG A 132 -25.83 14.38 15.07
CA ARG A 132 -26.34 14.71 13.73
C ARG A 132 -25.84 16.09 13.32
N TYR A 133 -25.31 16.19 12.11
CA TYR A 133 -24.71 17.40 11.57
C TYR A 133 -25.41 17.83 10.29
N ALA A 134 -25.71 19.13 10.19
CA ALA A 134 -26.20 19.78 8.99
C ALA A 134 -25.07 20.65 8.42
N LEU A 135 -24.52 20.25 7.27
CA LEU A 135 -23.47 20.97 6.56
C LEU A 135 -24.07 21.64 5.34
N THR A 136 -23.82 22.94 5.14
CA THR A 136 -24.30 23.65 3.96
C THR A 136 -23.12 24.06 3.09
N PHE A 137 -23.09 23.55 1.88
CA PHE A 137 -22.17 23.97 0.82
C PHE A 137 -22.81 25.14 0.10
N ARG A 138 -22.13 26.28 0.08
CA ARG A 138 -22.68 27.55 -0.40
C ARG A 138 -22.60 27.65 -1.91
N GLU A 139 -23.56 28.38 -2.48
CA GLU A 139 -23.49 28.89 -3.83
C GLU A 139 -22.16 29.58 -4.11
N GLY A 140 -21.62 29.40 -5.32
CA GLY A 140 -20.33 29.95 -5.74
C GLY A 140 -19.12 29.12 -5.37
N LEU A 141 -19.25 27.97 -4.70
CA LEU A 141 -18.14 27.03 -4.44
C LEU A 141 -17.51 26.63 -5.79
N PRO A 142 -16.17 26.85 -5.98
CA PRO A 142 -15.56 26.70 -7.30
C PRO A 142 -15.07 25.29 -7.60
N ALA A 143 -15.21 24.86 -8.86
CA ALA A 143 -14.55 23.69 -9.42
C ALA A 143 -13.29 24.09 -10.20
N ALA A 144 -12.38 23.14 -10.42
CA ALA A 144 -11.16 23.35 -11.22
C ALA A 144 -11.47 23.71 -12.69
N SER A 145 -12.62 23.33 -13.19
CA SER A 145 -13.11 23.69 -14.54
C SER A 145 -13.55 25.15 -14.69
N GLY A 146 -13.65 25.90 -13.58
CA GLY A 146 -14.20 27.24 -13.54
C GLY A 146 -15.74 27.29 -13.36
N GLU A 147 -16.41 26.13 -13.29
CA GLU A 147 -17.80 26.06 -12.88
C GLU A 147 -17.92 26.30 -11.36
N VAL A 148 -19.12 26.70 -10.94
CA VAL A 148 -19.41 26.95 -9.52
C VAL A 148 -20.71 26.25 -9.11
N LEU A 149 -20.86 25.96 -7.82
CA LEU A 149 -22.09 25.43 -7.26
C LEU A 149 -23.22 26.45 -7.45
N ALA A 150 -24.30 26.05 -8.11
CA ALA A 150 -25.35 26.96 -8.58
C ALA A 150 -26.28 27.49 -7.46
N LYS A 151 -26.32 26.82 -6.31
CA LYS A 151 -27.14 27.18 -5.13
C LYS A 151 -26.60 26.50 -3.88
N ASP A 152 -27.01 27.00 -2.72
CA ASP A 152 -26.72 26.35 -1.45
C ASP A 152 -27.29 24.92 -1.41
N VAL A 153 -26.45 23.96 -0.97
CA VAL A 153 -26.84 22.58 -0.78
C VAL A 153 -26.59 22.19 0.68
N THR A 154 -27.64 21.86 1.40
CA THR A 154 -27.53 21.37 2.79
C THR A 154 -27.67 19.86 2.81
N ILE A 155 -26.66 19.17 3.37
CA ILE A 155 -26.72 17.75 3.67
C ILE A 155 -26.85 17.58 5.18
N THR A 156 -27.67 16.60 5.59
CA THR A 156 -27.84 16.25 7.00
C THR A 156 -27.46 14.80 7.19
N GLN A 157 -26.43 14.55 7.98
CA GLN A 157 -25.89 13.23 8.21
C GLN A 157 -25.84 12.91 9.69
N TYR A 158 -25.99 11.63 10.03
CA TYR A 158 -25.84 11.11 11.38
C TYR A 158 -24.51 10.34 11.47
N VAL A 159 -23.65 10.76 12.38
CA VAL A 159 -22.41 10.06 12.71
C VAL A 159 -22.78 9.01 13.76
N ARG A 160 -22.93 7.76 13.31
CA ARG A 160 -23.25 6.64 14.22
C ARG A 160 -22.09 6.33 15.14
N ASP A 161 -22.33 5.61 16.19
CA ASP A 161 -21.28 4.97 16.96
C ASP A 161 -20.47 4.02 16.08
N ARG A 162 -19.21 3.85 16.41
CA ARG A 162 -18.31 2.92 15.71
C ARG A 162 -18.89 1.50 15.78
N ALA A 163 -18.72 0.73 14.73
CA ALA A 163 -19.04 -0.69 14.79
C ALA A 163 -18.15 -1.39 15.81
N PRO A 164 -18.67 -2.38 16.55
CA PRO A 164 -17.82 -3.23 17.38
C PRO A 164 -16.76 -3.91 16.51
N ALA A 165 -15.51 -3.87 17.00
CA ALA A 165 -14.37 -4.42 16.25
C ALA A 165 -13.34 -5.01 17.21
N VAL A 166 -12.55 -5.95 16.67
CA VAL A 166 -11.40 -6.54 17.35
C VAL A 166 -10.23 -6.64 16.36
N SER A 167 -9.03 -6.34 16.85
CA SER A 167 -7.79 -6.48 16.09
C SER A 167 -6.62 -6.82 17.00
N PHE A 168 -5.52 -7.27 16.41
CA PHE A 168 -4.26 -7.45 17.13
C PHE A 168 -3.22 -6.46 16.62
N PRO A 169 -2.47 -5.77 17.50
CA PRO A 169 -1.51 -4.74 17.10
C PRO A 169 -0.23 -5.28 16.46
N GLY A 170 0.00 -6.62 16.50
CA GLY A 170 1.16 -7.28 15.94
C GLY A 170 0.79 -8.33 14.90
N ARG A 171 1.78 -8.75 14.09
CA ARG A 171 1.57 -9.81 13.09
C ARG A 171 1.83 -11.20 13.68
N ALA A 172 2.95 -11.37 14.39
CA ALA A 172 3.34 -12.62 15.04
C ALA A 172 4.24 -12.34 16.25
N TYR A 173 4.22 -13.25 17.21
CA TYR A 173 5.08 -13.20 18.40
C TYR A 173 5.79 -14.52 18.61
N VAL A 174 7.03 -14.47 19.13
CA VAL A 174 7.68 -15.63 19.75
C VAL A 174 7.52 -15.49 21.26
N LEU A 175 6.88 -16.46 21.89
CA LEU A 175 6.61 -16.45 23.31
C LEU A 175 7.53 -17.47 24.00
N PRO A 176 8.37 -17.06 24.96
CA PRO A 176 9.19 -17.97 25.71
C PRO A 176 8.31 -18.90 26.55
N LYS A 177 8.76 -20.14 26.75
CA LYS A 177 8.06 -21.16 27.58
C LYS A 177 7.81 -20.71 29.02
N VAL A 178 8.60 -19.76 29.51
CA VAL A 178 8.56 -19.31 30.91
C VAL A 178 8.18 -17.83 30.94
N GLY A 179 7.03 -17.53 31.53
CA GLY A 179 6.56 -16.16 31.76
C GLY A 179 5.03 -16.06 31.65
N SER A 180 4.43 -15.18 32.43
CA SER A 180 3.00 -14.83 32.29
C SER A 180 2.83 -13.76 31.23
N THR A 181 2.88 -14.15 30.00
CA THR A 181 2.72 -13.23 28.88
C THR A 181 1.26 -13.24 28.41
N GLY A 182 0.60 -12.09 28.50
CA GLY A 182 -0.69 -11.91 27.84
C GLY A 182 -0.47 -11.46 26.38
N ILE A 183 -1.43 -11.75 25.51
CA ILE A 183 -1.45 -11.24 24.13
C ILE A 183 -2.27 -9.95 24.11
N PRO A 184 -1.71 -8.81 23.66
CA PRO A 184 -2.45 -7.57 23.54
C PRO A 184 -3.49 -7.70 22.44
N VAL A 185 -4.72 -7.29 22.73
CA VAL A 185 -5.81 -7.19 21.77
C VAL A 185 -6.37 -5.77 21.81
N GLU A 186 -6.69 -5.21 20.66
CA GLU A 186 -7.36 -3.92 20.50
C GLU A 186 -8.82 -4.14 20.16
N THR A 187 -9.69 -3.43 20.87
CA THR A 187 -11.14 -3.54 20.70
C THR A 187 -11.80 -2.17 20.63
N VAL A 188 -12.92 -2.12 19.91
CA VAL A 188 -13.81 -0.98 19.84
C VAL A 188 -15.20 -1.48 20.17
N ASN A 189 -15.91 -0.79 21.10
CA ASN A 189 -17.30 -1.07 21.45
C ASN A 189 -17.60 -2.55 21.74
N ALA A 190 -16.63 -3.27 22.31
CA ALA A 190 -16.77 -4.65 22.75
C ALA A 190 -16.34 -4.75 24.21
N ASP A 191 -17.01 -5.57 24.98
CA ASP A 191 -16.72 -5.85 26.41
C ASP A 191 -16.29 -7.31 26.63
N LYS A 192 -16.53 -8.15 25.65
CA LYS A 192 -16.19 -9.57 25.65
C LYS A 192 -15.80 -10.05 24.25
N LEU A 193 -14.91 -11.05 24.18
CA LEU A 193 -14.49 -11.72 22.96
C LEU A 193 -14.72 -13.22 23.06
N ASP A 194 -15.13 -13.83 21.96
CA ASP A 194 -15.03 -15.27 21.74
C ASP A 194 -13.64 -15.58 21.23
N LEU A 195 -12.96 -16.50 21.90
CA LEU A 195 -11.57 -16.86 21.62
C LEU A 195 -11.45 -18.33 21.19
N LYS A 196 -10.64 -18.57 20.19
CA LYS A 196 -10.26 -19.91 19.75
C LYS A 196 -8.75 -19.99 19.60
N LEU A 197 -8.17 -21.09 20.04
CA LEU A 197 -6.76 -21.37 19.88
C LEU A 197 -6.56 -22.54 18.93
N LEU A 198 -5.85 -22.30 17.86
CA LEU A 198 -5.57 -23.24 16.79
C LEU A 198 -4.10 -23.60 16.83
N ARG A 199 -3.77 -24.88 16.63
CA ARG A 199 -2.40 -25.39 16.49
C ARG A 199 -2.11 -25.71 15.05
N LEU A 200 -1.01 -25.19 14.52
CA LEU A 200 -0.51 -25.49 13.18
C LEU A 200 0.54 -26.61 13.28
N SER A 201 0.43 -27.64 12.42
CA SER A 201 1.51 -28.59 12.26
C SER A 201 2.64 -28.02 11.40
N ASP A 202 3.87 -28.45 11.67
CA ASP A 202 5.08 -28.11 10.92
C ASP A 202 4.92 -28.36 9.41
N ARG A 203 4.28 -29.47 9.04
CA ARG A 203 4.04 -29.86 7.63
C ARG A 203 3.17 -28.86 6.85
N ASN A 204 2.28 -28.16 7.55
CA ASN A 204 1.38 -27.17 6.93
C ASN A 204 1.96 -25.75 6.97
N LEU A 205 3.13 -25.53 7.57
CA LEU A 205 3.70 -24.20 7.75
C LEU A 205 3.99 -23.50 6.41
N ILE A 206 4.67 -24.17 5.49
CA ILE A 206 4.96 -23.61 4.16
C ILE A 206 3.66 -23.30 3.39
N ARG A 207 2.70 -24.22 3.44
CA ARG A 207 1.40 -24.00 2.81
C ARG A 207 0.72 -22.74 3.35
N THR A 208 0.73 -22.58 4.67
CA THR A 208 0.13 -21.42 5.35
C THR A 208 0.78 -20.09 4.94
N MET A 209 2.10 -20.11 4.71
CA MET A 209 2.83 -18.95 4.23
C MET A 209 2.55 -18.65 2.74
N GLN A 210 2.52 -19.68 1.89
CA GLN A 210 2.31 -19.52 0.45
C GLN A 210 0.88 -19.10 0.09
N GLU A 211 -0.10 -19.50 0.89
CA GLU A 211 -1.50 -19.10 0.75
C GLU A 211 -1.80 -17.76 1.44
N ASP A 212 -0.75 -17.05 1.92
CA ASP A 212 -0.85 -15.75 2.59
C ASP A 212 -1.73 -15.75 3.86
N TYR A 213 -1.81 -16.89 4.56
CA TYR A 213 -2.56 -16.98 5.82
C TYR A 213 -1.73 -16.57 7.02
N PHE A 214 -0.41 -16.78 6.96
CA PHE A 214 0.49 -16.52 8.08
C PHE A 214 0.71 -15.02 8.28
N ALA A 215 0.58 -14.55 9.52
CA ALA A 215 0.85 -13.17 9.95
C ALA A 215 0.04 -12.08 9.20
N ARG A 216 -1.12 -12.43 8.65
CA ARG A 216 -2.01 -11.49 7.93
C ARG A 216 -3.44 -11.54 8.47
N PRO A 217 -4.23 -10.46 8.32
CA PRO A 217 -5.67 -10.51 8.52
C PRO A 217 -6.31 -11.50 7.53
N LEU A 218 -7.21 -12.32 8.02
CA LEU A 218 -7.90 -13.33 7.22
C LEU A 218 -9.34 -12.88 6.97
N ASP A 219 -9.81 -13.07 5.73
CA ASP A 219 -11.24 -13.01 5.44
C ASP A 219 -11.97 -14.26 5.96
N TYR A 220 -13.29 -14.27 5.87
CA TYR A 220 -14.11 -15.39 6.33
C TYR A 220 -13.69 -16.74 5.74
N TRP A 221 -13.47 -16.82 4.44
CA TRP A 221 -13.17 -18.07 3.74
C TRP A 221 -11.77 -18.59 4.07
N SER A 222 -10.81 -17.67 4.16
CA SER A 222 -9.44 -17.99 4.57
C SER A 222 -9.39 -18.47 6.03
N ALA A 223 -10.13 -17.81 6.92
CA ALA A 223 -10.24 -18.22 8.31
C ALA A 223 -10.92 -19.59 8.48
N GLU A 224 -11.99 -19.87 7.71
CA GLU A 224 -12.67 -21.15 7.69
C GLU A 224 -11.76 -22.26 7.16
N THR A 225 -11.03 -22.01 6.07
CA THR A 225 -10.07 -22.97 5.50
C THR A 225 -8.95 -23.25 6.48
N LEU A 226 -8.38 -22.22 7.10
CA LEU A 226 -7.35 -22.39 8.15
C LEU A 226 -7.86 -23.28 9.27
N GLN A 227 -9.03 -23.00 9.80
CA GLN A 227 -9.61 -23.70 10.93
C GLN A 227 -9.99 -25.16 10.61
N THR A 228 -10.53 -25.42 9.41
CA THR A 228 -11.12 -26.74 9.07
C THR A 228 -10.15 -27.67 8.36
N GLN A 229 -9.13 -27.16 7.66
CA GLN A 229 -8.27 -27.97 6.79
C GLN A 229 -6.79 -27.94 7.16
N ILE A 230 -6.34 -26.92 7.92
CA ILE A 230 -4.91 -26.65 8.09
C ILE A 230 -4.48 -26.80 9.55
N THR A 231 -5.35 -26.42 10.50
CA THR A 231 -5.04 -26.37 11.92
C THR A 231 -5.97 -27.27 12.74
N GLU A 232 -5.58 -27.52 13.99
CA GLU A 232 -6.40 -28.22 14.99
C GLU A 232 -6.86 -27.22 16.07
N GLU A 233 -8.16 -27.18 16.40
CA GLU A 233 -8.66 -26.40 17.53
C GLU A 233 -8.24 -27.11 18.84
N VAL A 234 -7.35 -26.47 19.60
CA VAL A 234 -6.83 -27.02 20.86
C VAL A 234 -7.49 -26.42 22.08
N TRP A 235 -8.11 -25.27 21.97
CA TRP A 235 -8.85 -24.61 23.04
C TRP A 235 -9.83 -23.58 22.49
N LYS A 236 -10.92 -23.38 23.22
CA LYS A 236 -11.85 -22.26 23.03
C LYS A 236 -12.37 -21.73 24.37
N GLY A 237 -12.69 -20.44 24.39
CA GLY A 237 -13.21 -19.77 25.57
C GLY A 237 -13.66 -18.37 25.29
N THR A 238 -13.84 -17.58 26.33
CA THR A 238 -14.19 -16.16 26.24
C THR A 238 -13.22 -15.33 27.05
N GLY A 239 -12.99 -14.09 26.65
CA GLY A 239 -12.18 -13.12 27.38
C GLY A 239 -12.93 -11.81 27.59
N ASP A 240 -12.90 -11.27 28.79
CA ASP A 240 -13.41 -9.94 29.08
C ASP A 240 -12.35 -8.91 28.66
N VAL A 241 -12.79 -7.81 28.04
CA VAL A 241 -11.91 -6.73 27.58
C VAL A 241 -12.37 -5.38 28.10
N ALA A 242 -11.44 -4.44 28.24
CA ALA A 242 -11.76 -3.07 28.60
C ALA A 242 -12.61 -2.44 27.50
N SER A 243 -13.65 -1.71 27.88
CA SER A 243 -14.57 -1.08 26.94
C SER A 243 -14.83 0.38 27.30
N GLN A 244 -14.69 1.26 26.32
CA GLN A 244 -15.20 2.62 26.33
C GLN A 244 -15.83 2.92 24.98
N VAL A 245 -17.01 3.57 25.01
CA VAL A 245 -17.76 3.85 23.77
C VAL A 245 -16.93 4.68 22.80
N ASN A 246 -16.82 4.19 21.56
CA ASN A 246 -16.12 4.83 20.43
C ASN A 246 -14.62 5.04 20.60
N ARG A 247 -14.00 4.34 21.53
CA ARG A 247 -12.55 4.39 21.77
C ARG A 247 -11.89 3.07 21.47
N ASP A 248 -10.66 3.17 20.95
CA ASP A 248 -9.77 2.03 20.84
C ASP A 248 -9.26 1.69 22.25
N MET A 249 -9.48 0.46 22.67
CA MET A 249 -9.10 -0.06 23.98
C MET A 249 -8.14 -1.23 23.80
N THR A 250 -6.96 -1.13 24.40
CA THR A 250 -6.00 -2.24 24.42
C THR A 250 -6.16 -3.02 25.73
N THR A 251 -6.39 -4.32 25.62
CA THR A 251 -6.45 -5.27 26.75
C THR A 251 -5.41 -6.34 26.57
N LEU A 252 -4.72 -6.70 27.65
CA LEU A 252 -3.83 -7.83 27.68
C LEU A 252 -4.64 -9.09 28.05
N LEU A 253 -4.88 -9.97 27.08
CA LEU A 253 -5.62 -11.21 27.32
C LEU A 253 -4.79 -12.15 28.22
N PRO A 254 -5.31 -12.57 29.40
CA PRO A 254 -4.56 -13.38 30.35
C PRO A 254 -4.58 -14.87 29.94
N LEU A 255 -3.88 -15.23 28.89
CA LEU A 255 -3.80 -16.61 28.39
C LEU A 255 -2.82 -17.49 29.17
N GLY A 256 -2.18 -16.98 30.23
CA GLY A 256 -1.09 -17.66 30.94
C GLY A 256 -1.46 -19.05 31.44
N ASP A 257 -2.68 -19.27 31.91
CA ASP A 257 -3.12 -20.61 32.39
C ASP A 257 -3.38 -21.55 31.22
N VAL A 258 -3.96 -21.06 30.11
CA VAL A 258 -4.15 -21.84 28.88
C VAL A 258 -2.79 -22.22 28.27
N MET A 259 -1.85 -21.29 28.26
CA MET A 259 -0.52 -21.50 27.67
C MET A 259 0.36 -22.46 28.45
N LYS A 260 0.16 -22.62 29.76
CA LYS A 260 0.93 -23.61 30.59
C LYS A 260 0.72 -25.04 30.14
N ASP A 261 -0.48 -25.33 29.63
CA ASP A 261 -0.85 -26.68 29.18
C ASP A 261 -0.50 -26.94 27.72
N LEU A 262 -0.05 -25.89 26.99
CA LEU A 262 0.37 -26.00 25.60
C LEU A 262 1.82 -26.47 25.51
N GLY A 263 2.08 -27.42 24.60
CA GLY A 263 3.43 -27.79 24.19
C GLY A 263 4.08 -26.70 23.36
N THR A 264 5.34 -26.87 23.01
CA THR A 264 6.02 -26.10 21.98
C THR A 264 5.34 -26.26 20.63
N GLY A 265 5.38 -25.23 19.80
CA GLY A 265 4.75 -25.27 18.48
C GLY A 265 4.23 -23.93 18.01
N ILE A 266 3.54 -23.97 16.90
CA ILE A 266 2.99 -22.78 16.19
C ILE A 266 1.49 -22.75 16.46
N TYR A 267 1.03 -21.59 16.87
CA TYR A 267 -0.36 -21.37 17.26
C TYR A 267 -0.94 -20.12 16.59
N ALA A 268 -2.25 -20.13 16.40
CA ALA A 268 -3.02 -18.95 16.00
C ALA A 268 -4.17 -18.73 17.01
N LEU A 269 -4.20 -17.57 17.66
CA LEU A 269 -5.31 -17.11 18.48
C LEU A 269 -6.28 -16.35 17.59
N GLN A 270 -7.50 -16.83 17.50
CA GLN A 270 -8.60 -16.10 16.86
C GLN A 270 -9.46 -15.44 17.94
N ALA A 271 -9.83 -14.19 17.68
CA ALA A 271 -10.71 -13.40 18.55
C ALA A 271 -11.85 -12.82 17.72
N ALA A 272 -13.08 -13.00 18.16
CA ALA A 272 -14.28 -12.48 17.50
C ALA A 272 -15.17 -11.74 18.51
N VAL A 273 -15.87 -10.72 18.07
CA VAL A 273 -16.90 -10.05 18.89
C VAL A 273 -18.15 -10.92 18.88
N PRO A 274 -18.69 -11.32 20.05
CA PRO A 274 -19.86 -12.18 20.13
C PRO A 274 -21.07 -11.62 19.40
N GLY A 275 -21.77 -12.47 18.65
CA GLY A 275 -23.01 -12.11 17.98
C GLY A 275 -22.87 -11.34 16.65
N LEU A 276 -21.68 -11.00 16.23
CA LEU A 276 -21.45 -10.44 14.90
C LEU A 276 -21.38 -11.57 13.83
N ASP A 277 -21.88 -11.25 12.65
CA ASP A 277 -21.69 -12.13 11.48
C ASP A 277 -20.22 -12.11 11.06
N GLN A 278 -19.61 -13.28 11.05
CA GLN A 278 -18.19 -13.42 10.71
C GLN A 278 -17.88 -13.24 9.22
N TYR A 279 -18.88 -13.22 8.38
CA TYR A 279 -18.71 -12.86 6.98
C TYR A 279 -18.42 -11.36 6.82
N ASP A 280 -19.18 -10.52 7.54
CA ASP A 280 -19.03 -9.06 7.53
C ASP A 280 -17.95 -8.55 8.49
N SER A 281 -17.69 -9.32 9.57
CA SER A 281 -16.72 -9.00 10.62
C SER A 281 -15.90 -10.25 10.96
N PRO A 282 -14.90 -10.61 10.13
CA PRO A 282 -14.06 -11.79 10.36
C PRO A 282 -13.34 -11.73 11.70
N ALA A 283 -13.08 -12.89 12.28
CA ALA A 283 -12.29 -13.00 13.51
C ALA A 283 -10.85 -12.48 13.26
N ALA A 284 -10.36 -11.64 14.16
CA ALA A 284 -8.96 -11.26 14.17
C ALA A 284 -8.10 -12.47 14.51
N THR A 285 -6.96 -12.62 13.85
CA THR A 285 -6.04 -13.76 14.04
C THR A 285 -4.66 -13.26 14.42
N GLN A 286 -4.13 -13.76 15.56
CA GLN A 286 -2.78 -13.49 16.03
C GLN A 286 -1.96 -14.77 16.02
N TRP A 287 -0.88 -14.78 15.27
CA TRP A 287 0.06 -15.88 15.23
C TRP A 287 1.10 -15.77 16.34
N PHE A 288 1.49 -16.90 16.92
CA PHE A 288 2.60 -16.97 17.86
C PHE A 288 3.24 -18.35 17.88
N VAL A 289 4.50 -18.38 18.29
CA VAL A 289 5.29 -19.59 18.45
C VAL A 289 5.65 -19.74 19.93
N ILE A 290 5.43 -20.91 20.51
CA ILE A 290 5.91 -21.25 21.85
C ILE A 290 7.19 -22.05 21.68
N SER A 291 8.33 -21.44 22.01
CA SER A 291 9.66 -22.04 21.89
C SER A 291 10.64 -21.35 22.82
N ASP A 292 11.70 -22.07 23.20
CA ASP A 292 12.90 -21.47 23.81
C ASP A 292 14.03 -21.26 22.78
N LEU A 293 13.79 -21.64 21.52
CA LEU A 293 14.77 -21.48 20.44
C LEU A 293 14.57 -20.13 19.74
N GLY A 294 15.52 -19.22 19.93
CA GLY A 294 15.65 -18.00 19.16
C GLY A 294 16.52 -18.25 17.93
N LEU A 295 15.99 -17.96 16.74
CA LEU A 295 16.61 -18.23 15.45
C LEU A 295 16.92 -16.93 14.70
N THR A 296 18.15 -16.80 14.20
CA THR A 296 18.56 -15.75 13.28
C THR A 296 19.18 -16.40 12.04
N ALA A 297 18.73 -16.02 10.86
CA ALA A 297 19.30 -16.44 9.58
C ALA A 297 19.86 -15.24 8.84
N MET A 298 21.03 -15.41 8.22
CA MET A 298 21.67 -14.41 7.37
C MET A 298 22.16 -15.06 6.10
N GLU A 299 21.76 -14.52 4.95
CA GLU A 299 22.21 -15.02 3.65
C GLU A 299 23.37 -14.16 3.13
N GLY A 300 24.44 -14.82 2.71
CA GLY A 300 25.62 -14.23 2.14
C GLY A 300 25.99 -14.89 0.81
N THR A 301 27.04 -14.38 0.17
CA THR A 301 27.60 -14.99 -1.05
C THR A 301 28.23 -16.37 -0.81
N ASP A 302 28.55 -16.66 0.43
CA ASP A 302 29.11 -17.92 0.93
C ASP A 302 28.07 -18.89 1.48
N GLY A 303 26.76 -18.55 1.42
CA GLY A 303 25.66 -19.40 1.79
C GLY A 303 24.75 -18.82 2.85
N LEU A 304 24.01 -19.70 3.55
CA LEU A 304 23.06 -19.31 4.60
C LEU A 304 23.64 -19.66 5.97
N HIS A 305 23.75 -18.65 6.81
CA HIS A 305 24.25 -18.74 8.18
C HIS A 305 23.08 -18.73 9.15
N VAL A 306 23.05 -19.70 10.05
CA VAL A 306 21.98 -19.86 11.03
C VAL A 306 22.57 -19.84 12.41
N PHE A 307 22.02 -18.98 13.29
CA PHE A 307 22.39 -18.89 14.69
C PHE A 307 21.21 -19.22 15.58
N VAL A 308 21.39 -20.13 16.52
CA VAL A 308 20.35 -20.54 17.48
C VAL A 308 20.78 -20.20 18.91
N ARG A 309 19.93 -19.47 19.61
CA ARG A 309 20.10 -19.06 21.00
C ARG A 309 18.89 -19.45 21.83
N ALA A 310 19.11 -19.78 23.09
CA ALA A 310 18.01 -19.92 24.03
C ALA A 310 17.38 -18.56 24.31
N LEU A 311 16.08 -18.43 24.20
CA LEU A 311 15.36 -17.18 24.50
C LEU A 311 15.35 -16.86 25.99
N SER A 312 15.48 -17.90 26.83
CA SER A 312 15.47 -17.79 28.29
C SER A 312 16.70 -17.08 28.85
N ASP A 313 17.90 -17.28 28.27
CA ASP A 313 19.17 -16.77 28.80
C ASP A 313 20.18 -16.28 27.74
N ALA A 314 19.78 -16.28 26.46
CA ALA A 314 20.59 -15.93 25.30
C ALA A 314 21.84 -16.81 25.09
N SER A 315 21.93 -17.99 25.75
CA SER A 315 23.04 -18.93 25.55
C SER A 315 22.99 -19.57 24.18
N ALA A 316 24.16 -19.96 23.66
CA ALA A 316 24.24 -20.74 22.42
C ALA A 316 23.64 -22.13 22.61
N VAL A 317 22.87 -22.60 21.63
CA VAL A 317 22.24 -23.91 21.69
C VAL A 317 22.91 -24.87 20.71
N GLU A 318 23.76 -25.76 21.24
CA GLU A 318 24.44 -26.82 20.48
C GLU A 318 23.51 -27.99 20.16
N GLY A 319 23.74 -28.66 19.02
CA GLY A 319 23.05 -29.89 18.65
C GLY A 319 21.60 -29.68 18.20
N VAL A 320 21.27 -28.50 17.74
CA VAL A 320 19.97 -28.20 17.10
C VAL A 320 20.04 -28.62 15.63
N THR A 321 19.05 -29.33 15.16
CA THR A 321 18.92 -29.67 13.74
C THR A 321 18.29 -28.50 13.01
N ALA A 322 19.04 -27.86 12.13
CA ALA A 322 18.53 -26.84 11.20
C ALA A 322 18.18 -27.50 9.87
N THR A 323 16.99 -27.25 9.34
CA THR A 323 16.50 -27.82 8.08
C THR A 323 16.11 -26.67 7.14
N LEU A 324 16.71 -26.66 5.94
CA LEU A 324 16.39 -25.71 4.88
C LEU A 324 15.37 -26.35 3.94
N VAL A 325 14.25 -25.65 3.72
CA VAL A 325 13.12 -26.14 2.93
C VAL A 325 12.84 -25.15 1.79
N ASN A 326 12.56 -25.68 0.60
CA ASN A 326 12.23 -24.86 -0.59
C ASN A 326 10.73 -24.57 -0.71
N ARG A 327 10.36 -23.77 -1.70
CA ARG A 327 8.95 -23.44 -1.98
C ARG A 327 8.08 -24.63 -2.37
N ALA A 328 8.66 -25.72 -2.87
CA ALA A 328 7.94 -26.96 -3.18
C ALA A 328 7.75 -27.85 -1.93
N ASN A 329 8.10 -27.37 -0.74
CA ASN A 329 8.06 -28.11 0.54
C ASN A 329 9.02 -29.33 0.55
N GLU A 330 10.14 -29.24 -0.14
CA GLU A 330 11.18 -30.26 -0.13
C GLU A 330 12.34 -29.82 0.75
N VAL A 331 12.90 -30.74 1.52
CA VAL A 331 14.11 -30.50 2.29
C VAL A 331 15.29 -30.48 1.33
N ILE A 332 15.95 -29.31 1.23
CA ILE A 332 17.12 -29.14 0.35
C ILE A 332 18.45 -29.17 1.09
N GLY A 333 18.43 -29.10 2.42
CA GLY A 333 19.62 -29.24 3.25
C GLY A 333 19.30 -29.40 4.73
N THR A 334 20.20 -30.04 5.46
CA THR A 334 20.19 -30.14 6.93
C THR A 334 21.58 -29.87 7.47
N ALA A 335 21.65 -29.17 8.59
CA ALA A 335 22.87 -28.89 9.33
C ALA A 335 22.62 -28.95 10.83
N MET A 336 23.65 -29.26 11.64
CA MET A 336 23.55 -29.22 13.09
C MET A 336 24.33 -28.03 13.63
N THR A 337 23.78 -27.38 14.65
CA THR A 337 24.49 -26.29 15.34
C THR A 337 25.68 -26.80 16.15
N ASP A 338 26.77 -26.08 16.10
CA ASP A 338 27.97 -26.30 16.91
C ASP A 338 27.83 -25.74 18.35
N ALA A 339 28.94 -25.77 19.12
CA ALA A 339 28.97 -25.22 20.47
C ALA A 339 28.73 -23.72 20.58
N GLN A 340 28.81 -22.96 19.46
CA GLN A 340 28.50 -21.57 19.36
C GLN A 340 27.04 -21.32 18.95
N GLY A 341 26.27 -22.38 18.73
CA GLY A 341 24.89 -22.34 18.24
C GLY A 341 24.82 -22.00 16.75
N TYR A 342 25.89 -22.23 16.00
CA TYR A 342 26.00 -21.87 14.59
C TYR A 342 25.88 -23.11 13.69
N ALA A 343 25.11 -22.96 12.60
CA ALA A 343 25.02 -23.90 11.51
C ALA A 343 25.12 -23.16 10.17
N HIS A 344 25.62 -23.85 9.13
CA HIS A 344 25.89 -23.27 7.81
C HIS A 344 25.33 -24.16 6.70
N PHE A 345 24.76 -23.55 5.68
CA PHE A 345 24.33 -24.19 4.45
C PHE A 345 25.11 -23.60 3.28
N ASP A 346 25.65 -24.48 2.43
CA ASP A 346 26.46 -24.07 1.28
C ASP A 346 25.69 -23.18 0.27
N PRO A 347 26.34 -22.23 -0.42
CA PRO A 347 25.69 -21.28 -1.31
C PRO A 347 24.91 -21.93 -2.47
N GLY A 348 25.28 -23.13 -2.89
CA GLY A 348 24.54 -23.89 -3.89
C GLY A 348 23.12 -24.27 -3.46
N LEU A 349 22.85 -24.36 -2.17
CA LEU A 349 21.51 -24.68 -1.63
C LEU A 349 20.56 -23.48 -1.66
N THR A 350 21.11 -22.26 -1.71
CA THR A 350 20.31 -21.03 -1.74
C THR A 350 20.10 -20.47 -3.17
N ALA A 351 20.75 -21.05 -4.17
CA ALA A 351 20.71 -20.57 -5.56
C ALA A 351 19.47 -21.05 -6.36
N GLY A 352 18.54 -21.78 -5.76
CA GLY A 352 17.35 -22.32 -6.40
C GLY A 352 16.38 -21.23 -6.86
N THR A 353 15.60 -21.49 -7.93
CA THR A 353 14.58 -20.58 -8.46
C THR A 353 13.22 -21.26 -8.57
N GLY A 354 12.13 -20.48 -8.56
CA GLY A 354 10.78 -21.00 -8.62
C GLY A 354 10.46 -21.93 -7.43
N GLY A 355 9.97 -23.13 -7.66
CA GLY A 355 9.70 -24.13 -6.62
C GLY A 355 10.93 -24.59 -5.85
N ALA A 356 12.12 -24.57 -6.47
CA ALA A 356 13.38 -24.92 -5.85
C ALA A 356 14.02 -23.76 -5.05
N SER A 357 13.44 -22.56 -5.08
CA SER A 357 13.91 -21.41 -4.28
C SER A 357 13.79 -21.73 -2.79
N PRO A 358 14.81 -21.42 -1.95
CA PRO A 358 14.70 -21.58 -0.50
C PRO A 358 13.54 -20.72 0.04
N ALA A 359 12.84 -21.24 1.04
CA ALA A 359 11.64 -20.58 1.54
C ALA A 359 11.60 -20.50 3.07
N LEU A 360 12.17 -21.50 3.76
CA LEU A 360 12.01 -21.63 5.20
C LEU A 360 13.24 -22.31 5.81
N VAL A 361 13.68 -21.83 6.95
CA VAL A 361 14.56 -22.56 7.86
C VAL A 361 13.76 -22.97 9.09
N THR A 362 13.70 -24.24 9.40
CA THR A 362 13.20 -24.75 10.68
C THR A 362 14.35 -25.22 11.53
N VAL A 363 14.23 -25.08 12.84
CA VAL A 363 15.19 -25.59 13.82
C VAL A 363 14.47 -26.40 14.87
N GLU A 364 15.02 -27.55 15.22
CA GLU A 364 14.41 -28.53 16.14
C GLU A 364 15.42 -29.06 17.14
N LYS A 365 15.00 -29.16 18.42
CA LYS A 365 15.72 -29.83 19.48
C LYS A 365 14.76 -30.50 20.45
N GLY A 366 14.69 -31.84 20.40
CA GLY A 366 13.66 -32.61 21.12
C GLY A 366 12.27 -32.25 20.61
N ASP A 367 11.40 -31.81 21.52
CA ASP A 367 10.04 -31.35 21.17
C ASP A 367 9.96 -29.87 20.89
N ASP A 368 11.07 -29.13 20.93
CA ASP A 368 11.11 -27.70 20.69
C ASP A 368 11.44 -27.39 19.25
N MET A 369 10.72 -26.43 18.69
CA MET A 369 10.91 -25.98 17.32
C MET A 369 10.74 -24.46 17.17
N ALA A 370 11.52 -23.88 16.25
CA ALA A 370 11.32 -22.54 15.77
C ALA A 370 11.56 -22.49 14.26
N PHE A 371 11.19 -21.39 13.63
CA PHE A 371 11.39 -21.21 12.19
C PHE A 371 11.61 -19.74 11.84
N VAL A 372 12.19 -19.51 10.67
CA VAL A 372 12.27 -18.20 10.02
C VAL A 372 11.94 -18.33 8.54
N SER A 373 11.09 -17.43 8.04
CA SER A 373 10.78 -17.32 6.62
C SER A 373 11.94 -16.67 5.88
N LEU A 374 12.28 -17.20 4.71
CA LEU A 374 13.22 -16.58 3.76
C LEU A 374 12.48 -15.88 2.60
N LEU A 375 11.15 -15.87 2.64
CA LEU A 375 10.31 -15.29 1.60
C LEU A 375 10.09 -13.78 1.78
N GLU A 376 10.15 -13.32 3.02
CA GLU A 376 10.01 -11.91 3.37
C GLU A 376 11.21 -11.53 4.26
N PRO A 377 11.90 -10.42 3.98
CA PRO A 377 12.95 -9.93 4.84
C PRO A 377 12.33 -9.46 6.17
N GLU A 378 12.60 -10.18 7.26
CA GLU A 378 12.09 -9.82 8.59
C GLU A 378 12.77 -8.58 9.18
N PHE A 379 13.90 -8.19 8.63
CA PHE A 379 14.67 -7.04 9.07
C PHE A 379 14.70 -5.98 7.97
N ASP A 380 13.58 -5.31 7.76
CA ASP A 380 13.49 -4.15 6.86
C ASP A 380 13.93 -2.90 7.63
N LEU A 381 15.14 -2.43 7.32
CA LEU A 381 15.69 -1.16 7.83
C LEU A 381 15.39 0.02 6.91
N SER A 382 14.55 -0.15 5.90
CA SER A 382 14.23 0.88 4.90
C SER A 382 13.57 2.11 5.53
N ASP A 383 12.80 1.94 6.59
CA ASP A 383 12.21 3.01 7.40
C ASP A 383 13.25 3.85 8.17
N ARG A 384 14.48 3.32 8.33
CA ARG A 384 15.62 3.98 8.96
C ARG A 384 16.62 4.54 7.96
N GLY A 385 16.26 4.58 6.67
CA GLY A 385 17.11 5.09 5.60
C GLY A 385 18.28 4.15 5.23
N VAL A 386 18.25 2.92 5.67
CA VAL A 386 19.20 1.86 5.29
C VAL A 386 18.48 0.91 4.34
N THR A 387 18.36 1.31 3.09
CA THR A 387 18.04 0.37 2.02
C THR A 387 19.29 -0.46 1.77
N GLY A 388 19.24 -1.75 2.03
CA GLY A 388 20.33 -2.66 1.71
C GLY A 388 20.66 -2.58 0.21
N ARG A 389 21.91 -2.82 -0.14
CA ARG A 389 22.35 -2.99 -1.52
C ARG A 389 22.16 -4.48 -1.88
N GLU A 390 21.68 -4.75 -3.09
CA GLU A 390 21.72 -6.11 -3.63
C GLU A 390 23.14 -6.68 -3.54
N ALA A 391 23.25 -8.00 -3.38
CA ALA A 391 24.54 -8.68 -3.34
C ALA A 391 25.38 -8.26 -4.54
N ALA A 392 26.64 -7.87 -4.28
CA ALA A 392 27.52 -7.41 -5.34
C ALA A 392 27.65 -8.48 -6.43
N PRO A 393 27.44 -8.15 -7.71
CA PRO A 393 27.67 -9.08 -8.81
C PRO A 393 29.15 -9.48 -8.86
N PRO A 394 29.50 -10.56 -9.56
CA PRO A 394 30.90 -10.98 -9.70
C PRO A 394 31.82 -9.88 -10.24
N ILE A 395 31.28 -8.96 -10.99
CA ILE A 395 31.95 -7.73 -11.45
C ILE A 395 31.07 -6.55 -11.09
N ASP A 396 31.52 -5.74 -10.16
CA ASP A 396 30.86 -4.53 -9.73
C ASP A 396 31.57 -3.30 -10.30
N VAL A 397 30.82 -2.38 -10.92
CA VAL A 397 31.39 -1.24 -11.63
C VAL A 397 30.86 0.06 -11.06
N PHE A 398 31.76 0.88 -10.57
CA PHE A 398 31.47 2.23 -10.08
C PHE A 398 31.94 3.25 -11.10
N LEU A 399 31.03 4.08 -11.58
CA LEU A 399 31.32 5.14 -12.55
C LEU A 399 31.08 6.50 -11.93
N SER A 400 32.03 7.40 -12.09
CA SER A 400 31.96 8.80 -11.65
C SER A 400 32.41 9.71 -12.79
N THR A 401 31.75 10.83 -12.97
CA THR A 401 32.14 11.91 -13.87
C THR A 401 32.60 13.13 -13.09
N GLU A 402 33.47 13.98 -13.67
CA GLU A 402 33.97 15.17 -13.00
C GLU A 402 32.89 16.22 -12.71
N ARG A 403 31.78 16.18 -13.43
CA ARG A 403 30.64 17.11 -13.31
C ARG A 403 29.33 16.39 -13.59
N GLY A 404 28.22 16.90 -13.03
CA GLY A 404 26.88 16.40 -13.31
C GLY A 404 26.24 16.96 -14.59
N ALA A 405 26.82 17.99 -15.23
CA ALA A 405 26.32 18.61 -16.45
C ALA A 405 27.43 19.06 -17.39
N TYR A 406 27.23 18.88 -18.69
CA TYR A 406 28.16 19.21 -19.75
C TYR A 406 27.46 19.99 -20.87
N ARG A 407 28.22 20.86 -21.56
CA ARG A 407 27.73 21.58 -22.73
C ARG A 407 28.13 20.85 -24.01
N ALA A 408 27.40 21.11 -25.08
CA ALA A 408 27.77 20.67 -26.40
C ALA A 408 29.21 21.19 -26.74
N GLY A 409 30.04 20.31 -27.29
CA GLY A 409 31.45 20.60 -27.58
C GLY A 409 32.45 20.31 -26.45
N GLU A 410 31.98 19.96 -25.25
CA GLU A 410 32.84 19.57 -24.13
C GLU A 410 33.17 18.07 -24.15
N ILE A 411 34.11 17.67 -23.31
CA ILE A 411 34.50 16.26 -23.12
C ILE A 411 33.97 15.84 -21.73
N VAL A 412 33.28 14.69 -21.70
CA VAL A 412 32.91 14.02 -20.46
C VAL A 412 34.07 13.14 -20.05
N ASN A 413 34.75 13.49 -18.97
CA ASN A 413 35.78 12.66 -18.39
C ASN A 413 35.15 11.79 -17.30
N ALA A 414 35.29 10.48 -17.43
CA ALA A 414 34.77 9.52 -16.49
C ALA A 414 35.91 8.71 -15.86
N THR A 415 35.76 8.45 -14.57
CA THR A 415 36.59 7.50 -13.82
C THR A 415 35.72 6.32 -13.44
N ILE A 416 36.23 5.13 -13.71
CA ILE A 416 35.54 3.86 -13.49
C ILE A 416 36.39 2.99 -12.55
N LEU A 417 35.76 2.34 -11.60
CA LEU A 417 36.40 1.32 -10.76
C LEU A 417 35.67 -0.01 -10.96
N ALA A 418 36.43 -1.07 -11.26
CA ALA A 418 35.91 -2.43 -11.34
C ALA A 418 36.38 -3.22 -10.11
N ARG A 419 35.43 -3.85 -9.44
CA ARG A 419 35.66 -4.65 -8.25
C ARG A 419 34.98 -6.00 -8.38
N ASP A 420 35.53 -7.02 -7.70
CA ASP A 420 34.81 -8.28 -7.50
C ASP A 420 33.86 -8.19 -6.29
N SER A 421 33.16 -9.28 -5.98
CA SER A 421 32.23 -9.37 -4.86
C SER A 421 32.87 -9.15 -3.47
N THR A 422 34.21 -9.28 -3.37
CA THR A 422 34.98 -9.04 -2.14
C THR A 422 35.63 -7.65 -2.10
N THR A 423 35.30 -6.80 -3.08
CA THR A 423 35.82 -5.44 -3.29
C THR A 423 37.28 -5.37 -3.76
N GLU A 424 37.87 -6.50 -4.16
CA GLU A 424 39.20 -6.53 -4.74
C GLU A 424 39.23 -5.95 -6.16
N ALA A 425 40.35 -5.37 -6.54
CA ALA A 425 40.53 -4.73 -7.82
C ALA A 425 40.54 -5.74 -8.95
N LEU A 426 39.74 -5.54 -9.97
CA LEU A 426 39.75 -6.35 -11.19
C LEU A 426 40.57 -5.65 -12.29
N ASP A 427 41.81 -6.05 -12.40
CA ASP A 427 42.72 -5.56 -13.45
C ASP A 427 42.63 -6.40 -14.74
N GLY A 428 42.93 -5.77 -15.85
CA GLY A 428 43.05 -6.47 -17.17
C GLY A 428 41.70 -6.80 -17.84
N LEU A 429 40.57 -6.34 -17.33
CA LEU A 429 39.28 -6.50 -17.97
C LEU A 429 39.17 -5.58 -19.22
N PRO A 430 38.78 -6.08 -20.40
CA PRO A 430 38.47 -5.23 -21.55
C PRO A 430 37.11 -4.54 -21.32
N MET A 431 37.11 -3.30 -20.90
CA MET A 431 35.91 -2.54 -20.60
C MET A 431 35.64 -1.46 -21.66
N THR A 432 34.34 -1.21 -21.91
CA THR A 432 33.89 -0.20 -22.86
C THR A 432 32.86 0.72 -22.20
N ALA A 433 33.13 2.02 -22.26
CA ALA A 433 32.12 3.02 -21.92
C ALA A 433 31.25 3.34 -23.13
N ARG A 434 29.95 3.37 -22.94
CA ARG A 434 28.97 3.80 -23.95
C ARG A 434 28.22 5.01 -23.44
N LEU A 435 28.19 6.07 -24.24
CA LEU A 435 27.34 7.21 -24.01
C LEU A 435 26.02 6.99 -24.75
N ILE A 436 24.92 6.95 -24.03
CA ILE A 436 23.59 6.69 -24.57
C ILE A 436 22.75 7.96 -24.43
N ARG A 437 22.05 8.34 -25.48
CA ARG A 437 21.10 9.45 -25.43
C ARG A 437 19.83 9.06 -24.68
N PRO A 438 19.03 10.04 -24.19
CA PRO A 438 17.77 9.77 -23.51
C PRO A 438 16.75 8.96 -24.33
N ASP A 439 16.86 9.01 -25.66
CA ASP A 439 16.05 8.21 -26.58
C ASP A 439 16.52 6.76 -26.74
N GLY A 440 17.53 6.33 -25.94
CA GLY A 440 18.08 4.96 -25.94
C GLY A 440 19.10 4.71 -27.06
N VAL A 441 19.39 5.69 -27.93
CA VAL A 441 20.34 5.53 -29.02
C VAL A 441 21.77 5.76 -28.54
N GLU A 442 22.68 4.83 -28.86
CA GLU A 442 24.12 4.96 -28.59
C GLU A 442 24.68 6.17 -29.30
N TYR A 443 25.25 7.11 -28.55
CA TYR A 443 25.87 8.31 -29.10
C TYR A 443 27.32 8.10 -29.43
N SER A 444 28.10 7.47 -28.54
CA SER A 444 29.49 7.15 -28.73
C SER A 444 29.91 5.97 -27.85
N ARG A 445 31.04 5.36 -28.23
CA ARG A 445 31.62 4.22 -27.54
C ARG A 445 33.13 4.37 -27.50
N VAL A 446 33.75 4.12 -26.36
CA VAL A 446 35.17 4.23 -26.11
C VAL A 446 35.66 3.01 -25.34
N LEU A 447 36.76 2.37 -25.81
CA LEU A 447 37.48 1.38 -25.01
C LEU A 447 38.19 2.10 -23.88
N LEU A 448 38.09 1.57 -22.66
CA LEU A 448 38.67 2.22 -21.47
C LEU A 448 40.15 1.97 -21.36
N ASP A 449 40.91 2.98 -20.97
CA ASP A 449 42.33 2.87 -20.68
C ASP A 449 42.52 2.46 -19.21
N PRO A 450 43.28 1.36 -18.95
CA PRO A 450 43.59 0.93 -17.59
C PRO A 450 44.41 2.00 -16.81
N ALA A 451 44.02 2.32 -15.62
CA ALA A 451 44.72 3.24 -14.72
C ALA A 451 45.35 2.54 -13.51
N GLY A 452 45.28 1.20 -13.45
CA GLY A 452 45.78 0.37 -12.35
C GLY A 452 44.79 0.24 -11.18
N ALA A 453 45.00 -0.78 -10.38
CA ALA A 453 44.15 -1.11 -9.22
C ALA A 453 42.62 -1.19 -9.55
N GLY A 454 42.30 -1.84 -10.70
CA GLY A 454 40.92 -1.95 -11.21
C GLY A 454 40.28 -0.62 -11.60
N GLY A 455 41.09 0.43 -11.74
CA GLY A 455 40.68 1.74 -12.23
C GLY A 455 40.81 1.86 -13.73
N PHE A 456 39.86 2.61 -14.36
CA PHE A 456 39.88 2.94 -15.77
C PHE A 456 39.46 4.39 -15.96
N THR A 457 39.88 4.97 -17.07
CA THR A 457 39.50 6.31 -17.49
C THR A 457 38.87 6.31 -18.86
N ALA A 458 37.93 7.25 -19.08
CA ALA A 458 37.33 7.48 -20.38
C ALA A 458 37.20 8.98 -20.65
N ALA A 459 37.47 9.37 -21.90
CA ALA A 459 37.16 10.70 -22.40
C ALA A 459 36.15 10.58 -23.54
N LEU A 460 34.93 11.08 -23.31
CA LEU A 460 33.80 10.98 -24.22
C LEU A 460 33.48 12.37 -24.81
N PRO A 461 33.93 12.71 -26.02
CA PRO A 461 33.69 14.04 -26.59
C PRO A 461 32.24 14.20 -27.02
N LEU A 462 31.66 15.36 -26.69
CA LEU A 462 30.34 15.79 -27.16
C LEU A 462 30.50 16.66 -28.41
N ALA A 463 29.78 16.36 -29.48
CA ALA A 463 29.76 17.22 -30.67
C ALA A 463 29.15 18.60 -30.34
N GLY A 464 29.59 19.64 -31.08
CA GLY A 464 29.07 21.01 -30.88
C GLY A 464 27.58 21.19 -31.17
N ASN A 465 26.96 20.18 -31.79
CA ASN A 465 25.52 20.12 -32.06
C ASN A 465 24.79 19.06 -31.21
N ALA A 466 25.42 18.55 -30.16
CA ALA A 466 24.78 17.64 -29.24
C ALA A 466 23.52 18.26 -28.64
N ARG A 467 22.41 17.54 -28.67
CA ARG A 467 21.14 18.04 -28.09
C ARG A 467 21.21 17.96 -26.57
N ALA A 468 20.72 19.01 -25.93
CA ALA A 468 20.53 18.97 -24.48
C ALA A 468 19.52 17.86 -24.12
N ALA A 469 19.89 17.04 -23.15
CA ALA A 469 18.97 16.13 -22.50
C ALA A 469 18.39 16.81 -21.24
N PRO A 470 17.11 16.65 -20.91
CA PRO A 470 16.64 17.00 -19.58
C PRO A 470 17.41 16.13 -18.59
N GLY A 471 18.10 16.77 -17.64
CA GLY A 471 18.75 16.05 -16.55
C GLY A 471 17.74 15.27 -15.74
N GLY A 472 17.91 13.95 -15.62
CA GLY A 472 17.24 13.11 -14.66
C GLY A 472 18.15 12.97 -13.44
#